data_ec51b96df2f82268e4c9deacd0a923d9
#
_entry.id   ec51b96df2f82268e4c9deacd0a923d9
#
_cell.length_a   1.000
_cell.length_b   1.000
_cell.length_c   1.000
_cell.angle_alpha   90.00
_cell.angle_beta   90.00
_cell.angle_gamma   90.00
#
_symmetry.space_group_name_H-M   'P 1'
#
loop_
_entity.id
_entity.type
_entity.pdbx_description
1 polymer ?
#
loop_
_entity_poly.entity_id
_entity_poly.type
_entity_poly.pdbx_seq_one_letter_code
_entity_poly.pdbx_strand_id
1 'polypeptide(L)'
;LINFQEWTQIVPGDFEGIQQIQDKLYTTGLNRKIYEVIGVSLMELFTYSTLPLDIKSSNNNLVVSTKDNVFVYDENFTLLTTANVTTEFDTDFTSAVTTNEGIYIGTKGFGVLRSTIDNASSYIEINPNGPLRNEIFSVQAGFNSVWATYGAYSLTYFPLNKKYGVSHLQEEWNNIPYDSLMFNAFSLNYISINPFRPQQVFISSFQHGLLEIENDEPTNLYNLLNSGLESLIVPGNPNVKSIRVTGSTFDR
;
A
#
# COMPACT_ATOMS: atom_id res chain seq x y z
N LEU A 1 -1.86 34.31 -32.15
CA LEU A 1 -1.26 34.74 -30.87
C LEU A 1 -2.34 34.69 -29.81
N ILE A 2 -2.19 33.79 -28.82
CA ILE A 2 -3.10 33.73 -27.67
C ILE A 2 -2.72 34.88 -26.73
N ASN A 3 -3.66 35.79 -26.45
CA ASN A 3 -3.45 36.86 -25.48
C ASN A 3 -3.71 36.34 -24.06
N PHE A 4 -2.65 36.04 -23.32
CA PHE A 4 -2.75 35.54 -21.93
C PHE A 4 -3.16 36.61 -20.90
N GLN A 5 -3.39 37.85 -21.32
CA GLN A 5 -3.78 38.92 -20.40
C GLN A 5 -5.28 39.15 -20.31
N GLU A 6 -6.07 38.48 -21.16
CA GLU A 6 -7.53 38.57 -21.17
C GLU A 6 -8.16 37.23 -20.84
N TRP A 7 -8.52 37.03 -19.58
CA TRP A 7 -9.28 35.88 -19.12
C TRP A 7 -10.72 36.28 -18.88
N THR A 8 -11.65 35.56 -19.49
CA THR A 8 -13.09 35.71 -19.23
C THR A 8 -13.57 34.51 -18.42
N GLN A 9 -14.16 34.77 -17.25
CA GLN A 9 -14.80 33.73 -16.48
C GLN A 9 -16.05 33.26 -17.23
N ILE A 10 -16.07 31.97 -17.62
CA ILE A 10 -17.19 31.38 -18.35
C ILE A 10 -18.34 31.10 -17.40
N VAL A 11 -18.05 30.48 -16.24
CA VAL A 11 -19.03 30.12 -15.23
C VAL A 11 -18.41 30.33 -13.84
N PRO A 12 -19.15 30.91 -12.86
CA PRO A 12 -18.71 30.94 -11.48
C PRO A 12 -18.78 29.54 -10.84
N GLY A 13 -17.80 29.18 -10.03
CA GLY A 13 -17.77 27.92 -9.29
C GLY A 13 -16.35 27.44 -9.01
N ASP A 14 -16.25 26.40 -8.18
CA ASP A 14 -15.02 25.73 -7.84
C ASP A 14 -14.98 24.38 -8.56
N PHE A 15 -13.95 24.15 -9.35
CA PHE A 15 -13.77 22.98 -10.20
C PHE A 15 -12.43 22.31 -9.88
N GLU A 16 -12.42 20.96 -9.84
CA GLU A 16 -11.23 20.17 -9.54
C GLU A 16 -10.36 19.90 -10.78
N GLY A 17 -10.97 19.84 -11.95
CA GLY A 17 -10.22 19.55 -13.16
C GLY A 17 -11.04 19.73 -14.42
N ILE A 18 -10.35 19.82 -15.56
CA ILE A 18 -10.95 19.87 -16.88
C ILE A 18 -10.23 18.88 -17.80
N GLN A 19 -10.99 18.11 -18.57
CA GLN A 19 -10.47 17.14 -19.52
C GLN A 19 -11.20 17.22 -20.86
N GLN A 20 -10.46 16.98 -21.92
CA GLN A 20 -11.00 16.88 -23.26
C GLN A 20 -10.99 15.45 -23.78
N ILE A 21 -12.12 15.00 -24.33
CA ILE A 21 -12.21 13.79 -25.15
C ILE A 21 -12.85 14.18 -26.48
N GLN A 22 -12.17 13.87 -27.57
CA GLN A 22 -12.59 14.28 -28.90
C GLN A 22 -12.77 15.82 -28.94
N ASP A 23 -13.96 16.28 -29.30
CA ASP A 23 -14.36 17.67 -29.37
C ASP A 23 -15.11 18.18 -28.13
N LYS A 24 -15.29 17.33 -27.11
CA LYS A 24 -16.02 17.64 -25.89
C LYS A 24 -15.09 17.94 -24.72
N LEU A 25 -15.46 18.92 -23.89
CA LEU A 25 -14.77 19.31 -22.66
C LEU A 25 -15.65 18.92 -21.47
N TYR A 26 -15.03 18.27 -20.49
CA TYR A 26 -15.66 17.87 -19.24
C TYR A 26 -14.94 18.47 -18.03
N THR A 27 -15.72 18.82 -16.99
CA THR A 27 -15.19 19.32 -15.74
C THR A 27 -15.96 18.76 -14.56
N THR A 28 -15.30 18.58 -13.41
CA THR A 28 -15.92 18.17 -12.15
C THR A 28 -15.91 19.32 -11.16
N GLY A 29 -17.02 19.49 -10.44
CA GLY A 29 -17.18 20.53 -9.44
C GLY A 29 -17.14 19.97 -8.00
N LEU A 30 -16.82 20.83 -7.04
CA LEU A 30 -16.85 20.53 -5.61
C LEU A 30 -18.26 20.18 -5.08
N ASN A 31 -19.29 20.33 -5.90
CA ASN A 31 -20.67 19.93 -5.62
C ASN A 31 -20.98 18.47 -5.98
N ARG A 32 -19.96 17.63 -6.22
CA ARG A 32 -20.04 16.23 -6.61
C ARG A 32 -20.62 15.97 -8.02
N LYS A 33 -20.59 16.98 -8.89
CA LYS A 33 -21.17 16.88 -10.22
C LYS A 33 -20.10 16.88 -11.31
N ILE A 34 -20.42 16.24 -12.41
CA ILE A 34 -19.67 16.37 -13.66
C ILE A 34 -20.52 17.10 -14.69
N TYR A 35 -19.86 17.94 -15.47
CA TYR A 35 -20.47 18.78 -16.49
C TYR A 35 -19.75 18.63 -17.81
N GLU A 36 -20.49 18.74 -18.90
CA GLU A 36 -19.98 19.06 -20.22
C GLU A 36 -19.96 20.59 -20.39
N VAL A 37 -18.85 21.13 -20.87
CA VAL A 37 -18.68 22.55 -21.16
C VAL A 37 -19.16 22.81 -22.59
N ILE A 38 -20.25 23.54 -22.74
CA ILE A 38 -20.82 23.86 -24.05
C ILE A 38 -20.78 25.38 -24.27
N GLY A 39 -19.79 25.85 -25.03
CA GLY A 39 -19.54 27.28 -25.22
C GLY A 39 -19.27 27.97 -23.89
N VAL A 40 -20.20 28.80 -23.44
CA VAL A 40 -20.13 29.55 -22.14
C VAL A 40 -21.07 28.98 -21.08
N SER A 41 -21.51 27.75 -21.22
CA SER A 41 -22.48 27.12 -20.29
C SER A 41 -22.00 25.76 -19.84
N LEU A 42 -22.50 25.32 -18.70
CA LEU A 42 -22.28 23.96 -18.17
C LEU A 42 -23.58 23.15 -18.27
N MET A 43 -23.50 21.99 -18.87
CA MET A 43 -24.57 21.02 -18.88
C MET A 43 -24.24 19.94 -17.86
N GLU A 44 -25.06 19.81 -16.81
CA GLU A 44 -24.92 18.75 -15.81
C GLU A 44 -25.20 17.38 -16.46
N LEU A 45 -24.28 16.43 -16.25
CA LEU A 45 -24.39 15.06 -16.78
C LEU A 45 -24.69 14.06 -15.69
N PHE A 46 -24.02 14.16 -14.52
CA PHE A 46 -24.18 13.20 -13.44
C PHE A 46 -23.81 13.82 -12.07
N THR A 47 -24.39 13.27 -10.98
CA THR A 47 -24.04 13.61 -9.59
C THR A 47 -23.55 12.35 -8.89
N TYR A 48 -22.30 12.39 -8.42
CA TYR A 48 -21.66 11.29 -7.68
C TYR A 48 -22.10 11.24 -6.21
N SER A 49 -22.01 10.07 -5.58
CA SER A 49 -22.26 9.89 -4.14
C SER A 49 -21.22 10.60 -3.27
N THR A 50 -19.95 10.58 -3.71
CA THR A 50 -18.81 11.22 -3.05
C THR A 50 -18.12 12.20 -4.00
N LEU A 51 -17.30 13.09 -3.44
CA LEU A 51 -16.62 14.14 -4.19
C LEU A 51 -15.66 13.54 -5.22
N PRO A 52 -15.71 13.94 -6.50
CA PRO A 52 -14.63 13.67 -7.45
C PRO A 52 -13.31 14.25 -6.95
N LEU A 53 -12.26 13.43 -6.96
CA LEU A 53 -10.91 13.80 -6.56
C LEU A 53 -10.00 14.05 -7.76
N ASP A 54 -10.33 13.39 -8.89
CA ASP A 54 -9.57 13.52 -10.12
C ASP A 54 -10.43 13.19 -11.33
N ILE A 55 -10.13 13.84 -12.45
CA ILE A 55 -10.71 13.56 -13.77
C ILE A 55 -9.57 13.46 -14.78
N LYS A 56 -9.56 12.37 -15.57
CA LYS A 56 -8.55 12.10 -16.59
C LYS A 56 -9.20 11.69 -17.91
N SER A 57 -8.55 12.08 -18.99
CA SER A 57 -8.81 11.57 -20.32
C SER A 57 -7.64 10.66 -20.72
N SER A 58 -7.90 9.38 -20.91
CA SER A 58 -6.88 8.39 -21.26
C SER A 58 -7.48 7.24 -22.07
N ASN A 59 -6.73 6.76 -23.06
CA ASN A 59 -7.13 5.65 -23.91
C ASN A 59 -8.58 5.79 -24.48
N ASN A 60 -8.93 7.00 -24.92
CA ASN A 60 -10.25 7.36 -25.45
C ASN A 60 -11.41 7.20 -24.42
N ASN A 61 -11.09 7.16 -23.13
CA ASN A 61 -12.05 7.10 -22.03
C ASN A 61 -11.94 8.35 -21.17
N LEU A 62 -13.06 8.74 -20.57
CA LEU A 62 -13.10 9.69 -19.46
C LEU A 62 -13.14 8.91 -18.16
N VAL A 63 -12.20 9.18 -17.29
CA VAL A 63 -12.07 8.51 -15.99
C VAL A 63 -12.29 9.52 -14.88
N VAL A 64 -13.24 9.24 -14.00
CA VAL A 64 -13.53 10.08 -12.82
C VAL A 64 -13.27 9.26 -11.57
N SER A 65 -12.36 9.73 -10.72
CA SER A 65 -12.01 9.09 -9.47
C SER A 65 -12.65 9.81 -8.29
N THR A 66 -13.29 9.06 -7.42
CA THR A 66 -13.68 9.47 -6.07
C THR A 66 -12.90 8.64 -5.06
N LYS A 67 -13.02 8.94 -3.76
CA LYS A 67 -12.31 8.14 -2.75
C LYS A 67 -12.74 6.65 -2.72
N ASP A 68 -13.97 6.35 -3.13
CA ASP A 68 -14.57 5.01 -3.02
C ASP A 68 -14.73 4.31 -4.38
N ASN A 69 -14.69 5.07 -5.49
CA ASN A 69 -15.03 4.55 -6.81
C ASN A 69 -14.20 5.20 -7.91
N VAL A 70 -13.98 4.44 -8.97
CA VAL A 70 -13.48 4.94 -10.25
C VAL A 70 -14.53 4.63 -11.32
N PHE A 71 -15.03 5.67 -11.99
CA PHE A 71 -16.00 5.58 -13.08
C PHE A 71 -15.27 5.75 -14.40
N VAL A 72 -15.49 4.82 -15.33
CA VAL A 72 -14.92 4.86 -16.68
C VAL A 72 -16.03 5.03 -17.68
N TYR A 73 -15.97 6.10 -18.47
CA TYR A 73 -16.93 6.42 -19.52
C TYR A 73 -16.23 6.37 -20.87
N ASP A 74 -16.99 6.05 -21.94
CA ASP A 74 -16.56 6.20 -23.32
C ASP A 74 -16.57 7.68 -23.78
N GLU A 75 -16.22 7.92 -25.04
CA GLU A 75 -16.23 9.25 -25.67
C GLU A 75 -17.62 9.88 -25.76
N ASN A 76 -18.68 9.12 -25.60
CA ASN A 76 -20.08 9.59 -25.60
C ASN A 76 -20.65 9.80 -24.20
N PHE A 77 -19.80 9.68 -23.16
CA PHE A 77 -20.20 9.69 -21.76
C PHE A 77 -21.09 8.51 -21.36
N THR A 78 -20.98 7.36 -22.05
CA THR A 78 -21.62 6.12 -21.64
C THR A 78 -20.75 5.44 -20.59
N LEU A 79 -21.34 5.08 -19.44
CA LEU A 79 -20.62 4.37 -18.39
C LEU A 79 -20.25 2.96 -18.86
N LEU A 80 -18.95 2.69 -18.97
CA LEU A 80 -18.42 1.36 -19.34
C LEU A 80 -18.32 0.46 -18.11
N THR A 81 -17.78 0.99 -17.00
CA THR A 81 -17.62 0.23 -15.77
C THR A 81 -17.41 1.15 -14.56
N THR A 82 -17.55 0.56 -13.37
CA THR A 82 -17.19 1.20 -12.09
C THR A 82 -16.34 0.25 -11.27
N ALA A 83 -15.13 0.69 -10.92
CA ALA A 83 -14.27 0.01 -9.96
C ALA A 83 -14.57 0.54 -8.55
N ASN A 84 -14.73 -0.36 -7.57
CA ASN A 84 -15.12 -0.02 -6.20
C ASN A 84 -14.06 -0.47 -5.21
N VAL A 85 -13.90 0.25 -4.09
CA VAL A 85 -13.13 -0.23 -2.94
C VAL A 85 -13.69 -1.57 -2.47
N THR A 86 -12.82 -2.52 -2.13
CA THR A 86 -13.18 -3.85 -1.64
C THR A 86 -12.66 -4.05 -0.22
N THR A 87 -13.16 -5.08 0.46
CA THR A 87 -12.67 -5.43 1.81
C THR A 87 -11.22 -5.91 1.81
N GLU A 88 -10.73 -6.45 0.70
CA GLU A 88 -9.34 -6.85 0.52
C GLU A 88 -8.42 -5.62 0.37
N PHE A 89 -8.90 -4.61 -0.36
CA PHE A 89 -8.21 -3.34 -0.61
C PHE A 89 -9.00 -2.19 -0.01
N ASP A 90 -9.11 -2.18 1.32
CA ASP A 90 -9.76 -1.11 2.08
C ASP A 90 -8.85 0.13 2.14
N THR A 91 -8.99 1.00 1.15
CA THR A 91 -8.15 2.19 0.95
C THR A 91 -8.93 3.28 0.21
N ASP A 92 -8.49 4.52 0.33
CA ASP A 92 -9.00 5.60 -0.53
C ASP A 92 -8.31 5.52 -1.91
N PHE A 93 -9.11 5.58 -2.97
CA PHE A 93 -8.63 5.85 -4.32
C PHE A 93 -8.26 7.33 -4.46
N THR A 94 -7.26 7.64 -5.28
CA THR A 94 -6.75 9.01 -5.45
C THR A 94 -6.89 9.52 -6.89
N SER A 95 -6.52 8.71 -7.85
CA SER A 95 -6.60 9.01 -9.28
C SER A 95 -6.67 7.71 -10.07
N ALA A 96 -7.09 7.76 -11.34
CA ALA A 96 -7.05 6.60 -12.21
C ALA A 96 -6.86 6.98 -13.68
N VAL A 97 -6.31 6.03 -14.45
CA VAL A 97 -6.19 6.12 -15.89
C VAL A 97 -6.52 4.77 -16.52
N THR A 98 -6.92 4.79 -17.78
CA THR A 98 -7.12 3.59 -18.59
C THR A 98 -6.00 3.43 -19.61
N THR A 99 -5.67 2.19 -19.91
CA THR A 99 -4.78 1.80 -21.02
C THR A 99 -5.43 0.66 -21.79
N ASN A 100 -4.76 0.15 -22.82
CA ASN A 100 -5.20 -1.06 -23.51
C ASN A 100 -5.16 -2.32 -22.61
N GLU A 101 -4.40 -2.28 -21.51
CA GLU A 101 -4.24 -3.40 -20.59
C GLU A 101 -5.23 -3.36 -19.41
N GLY A 102 -5.91 -2.25 -19.19
CA GLY A 102 -6.89 -2.10 -18.12
C GLY A 102 -6.92 -0.74 -17.45
N ILE A 103 -7.45 -0.72 -16.23
CA ILE A 103 -7.62 0.45 -15.38
C ILE A 103 -6.52 0.42 -14.33
N TYR A 104 -5.75 1.49 -14.23
CA TYR A 104 -4.71 1.68 -13.21
C TYR A 104 -5.18 2.72 -12.22
N ILE A 105 -5.27 2.35 -10.95
CA ILE A 105 -5.85 3.15 -9.87
C ILE A 105 -4.79 3.44 -8.81
N GLY A 106 -4.46 4.70 -8.62
CA GLY A 106 -3.63 5.15 -7.51
C GLY A 106 -4.40 5.08 -6.19
N THR A 107 -3.77 4.59 -5.15
CA THR A 107 -4.35 4.43 -3.82
C THR A 107 -3.51 5.06 -2.73
N LYS A 108 -4.09 5.30 -1.55
CA LYS A 108 -3.33 5.79 -0.39
C LYS A 108 -2.47 4.72 0.30
N GLY A 109 -2.86 3.45 0.21
CA GLY A 109 -2.25 2.39 1.03
C GLY A 109 -1.62 1.23 0.26
N PHE A 110 -2.00 1.01 -1.00
CA PHE A 110 -1.61 -0.17 -1.79
C PHE A 110 -0.87 0.20 -3.09
N GLY A 111 -0.23 1.38 -3.16
CA GLY A 111 0.43 1.81 -4.39
C GLY A 111 -0.57 1.95 -5.55
N VAL A 112 -0.38 1.21 -6.63
CA VAL A 112 -1.26 1.18 -7.79
C VAL A 112 -1.99 -0.16 -7.86
N LEU A 113 -3.32 -0.11 -7.98
CA LEU A 113 -4.14 -1.29 -8.28
C LEU A 113 -4.43 -1.33 -9.79
N ARG A 114 -4.35 -2.51 -10.39
CA ARG A 114 -4.75 -2.75 -11.78
C ARG A 114 -5.97 -3.66 -11.82
N SER A 115 -6.98 -3.26 -12.60
CA SER A 115 -8.13 -4.09 -12.94
C SER A 115 -8.41 -4.02 -14.43
N THR A 116 -9.44 -4.73 -14.92
CA THR A 116 -9.89 -4.66 -16.30
C THR A 116 -11.29 -4.05 -16.37
N ILE A 117 -11.69 -3.55 -17.55
CA ILE A 117 -13.02 -2.99 -17.74
C ILE A 117 -14.11 -4.06 -17.50
N ASP A 118 -13.86 -5.30 -17.93
CA ASP A 118 -14.81 -6.41 -17.78
C ASP A 118 -14.90 -6.94 -16.34
N ASN A 119 -13.85 -6.73 -15.51
CA ASN A 119 -13.80 -7.17 -14.12
C ASN A 119 -13.17 -6.09 -13.22
N ALA A 120 -13.87 -4.98 -13.12
CA ALA A 120 -13.35 -3.75 -12.52
C ALA A 120 -13.15 -3.81 -10.99
N SER A 121 -13.72 -4.80 -10.31
CA SER A 121 -13.57 -4.97 -8.84
C SER A 121 -12.62 -6.11 -8.46
N SER A 122 -11.90 -6.69 -9.40
CA SER A 122 -10.81 -7.64 -9.17
C SER A 122 -9.47 -6.96 -9.43
N TYR A 123 -8.62 -6.88 -8.41
CA TYR A 123 -7.41 -6.08 -8.46
C TYR A 123 -6.15 -6.94 -8.41
N ILE A 124 -5.14 -6.46 -9.12
CA ILE A 124 -3.74 -6.87 -8.98
C ILE A 124 -3.00 -5.66 -8.43
N GLU A 125 -2.34 -5.83 -7.29
CA GLU A 125 -1.50 -4.79 -6.70
C GLU A 125 -0.18 -4.67 -7.46
N ILE A 126 0.17 -3.45 -7.87
CA ILE A 126 1.44 -3.11 -8.51
C ILE A 126 2.25 -2.29 -7.52
N ASN A 127 3.21 -2.93 -6.90
CA ASN A 127 4.16 -2.26 -6.03
C ASN A 127 5.47 -2.02 -6.77
N PRO A 128 6.16 -0.89 -6.53
CA PRO A 128 7.54 -0.77 -6.93
C PRO A 128 8.37 -1.86 -6.26
N ASN A 129 9.45 -2.29 -6.89
CA ASN A 129 10.41 -3.19 -6.25
C ASN A 129 10.96 -2.49 -5.00
N GLY A 130 10.56 -2.96 -3.83
CA GLY A 130 10.80 -2.32 -2.55
C GLY A 130 10.56 -3.27 -1.38
N PRO A 131 10.76 -2.80 -0.13
CA PRO A 131 10.43 -3.55 1.06
C PRO A 131 8.91 -3.75 1.18
N LEU A 132 8.48 -4.75 1.94
CA LEU A 132 7.06 -5.07 2.16
C LEU A 132 6.21 -3.87 2.60
N ARG A 133 6.83 -2.92 3.32
CA ARG A 133 6.13 -1.76 3.90
C ARG A 133 7.04 -0.53 4.00
N ASN A 134 6.43 0.64 3.99
CA ASN A 134 7.13 1.91 4.19
C ASN A 134 7.44 2.19 5.68
N GLU A 135 6.67 1.61 6.61
CA GLU A 135 6.88 1.77 8.05
C GLU A 135 7.92 0.78 8.56
N ILE A 136 9.18 1.10 8.38
CA ILE A 136 10.30 0.27 8.84
C ILE A 136 10.53 0.53 10.35
N PHE A 137 10.64 -0.54 11.14
CA PHE A 137 10.95 -0.47 12.56
C PHE A 137 12.45 -0.58 12.83
N SER A 138 13.12 -1.52 12.17
CA SER A 138 14.57 -1.72 12.31
C SER A 138 15.20 -2.07 10.96
N VAL A 139 16.40 -1.57 10.75
CA VAL A 139 17.24 -1.86 9.60
C VAL A 139 18.61 -2.31 10.06
N GLN A 140 19.13 -3.34 9.42
CA GLN A 140 20.50 -3.81 9.63
C GLN A 140 21.20 -4.00 8.29
N ALA A 141 22.34 -3.35 8.13
CA ALA A 141 23.22 -3.57 6.98
C ALA A 141 24.18 -4.73 7.23
N GLY A 142 24.33 -5.57 6.24
CA GLY A 142 25.34 -6.61 6.13
C GLY A 142 26.31 -6.33 4.98
N PHE A 143 27.14 -7.32 4.63
CA PHE A 143 27.99 -7.22 3.45
C PHE A 143 27.11 -7.31 2.18
N ASN A 144 27.03 -6.24 1.43
CA ASN A 144 26.20 -6.09 0.23
C ASN A 144 24.70 -6.45 0.45
N SER A 145 24.18 -6.22 1.63
CA SER A 145 22.80 -6.54 1.95
C SER A 145 22.21 -5.59 2.99
N VAL A 146 20.88 -5.45 2.96
CA VAL A 146 20.12 -4.71 3.95
C VAL A 146 18.89 -5.52 4.35
N TRP A 147 18.70 -5.70 5.64
CA TRP A 147 17.51 -6.34 6.21
C TRP A 147 16.61 -5.32 6.89
N ALA A 148 15.31 -5.48 6.78
CA ALA A 148 14.31 -4.61 7.39
C ALA A 148 13.20 -5.39 8.09
N THR A 149 12.75 -4.89 9.26
CA THR A 149 11.57 -5.36 10.00
C THR A 149 10.59 -4.22 10.22
N TYR A 150 9.31 -4.54 10.53
CA TYR A 150 8.20 -3.58 10.43
C TYR A 150 7.43 -3.38 11.73
N GLY A 151 7.99 -3.73 12.85
CA GLY A 151 7.37 -3.38 14.09
C GLY A 151 7.36 -4.45 15.13
N ALA A 152 7.21 -4.03 16.36
CA ALA A 152 7.29 -4.87 17.50
C ALA A 152 6.55 -4.32 18.70
N TYR A 153 6.95 -3.15 19.20
CA TYR A 153 6.47 -2.57 20.45
C TYR A 153 6.39 -1.03 20.35
N SER A 154 5.58 -0.45 21.21
CA SER A 154 5.45 1.00 21.36
C SER A 154 6.63 1.60 22.15
N LEU A 155 6.70 2.92 22.23
CA LEU A 155 7.69 3.64 23.05
C LEU A 155 7.63 3.25 24.54
N THR A 156 6.54 2.69 25.02
CA THR A 156 6.33 2.22 26.39
C THR A 156 6.44 0.70 26.51
N TYR A 157 7.06 0.04 25.53
CA TYR A 157 7.27 -1.41 25.48
C TYR A 157 5.97 -2.24 25.54
N PHE A 158 4.87 -1.72 25.03
CA PHE A 158 3.68 -2.53 24.80
C PHE A 158 3.78 -3.24 23.43
N PRO A 159 3.43 -4.54 23.37
CA PRO A 159 3.45 -5.28 22.09
C PRO A 159 2.40 -4.72 21.13
N LEU A 160 2.81 -4.47 19.90
CA LEU A 160 1.94 -3.96 18.84
C LEU A 160 1.27 -5.08 18.05
N ASN A 161 1.62 -6.34 18.30
CA ASN A 161 1.10 -7.55 17.64
C ASN A 161 1.15 -7.49 16.11
N LYS A 162 2.20 -6.85 15.56
CA LYS A 162 2.36 -6.65 14.12
C LYS A 162 2.72 -7.96 13.43
N LYS A 163 1.81 -8.43 12.61
CA LYS A 163 1.95 -9.63 11.76
C LYS A 163 2.48 -9.24 10.39
N TYR A 164 3.66 -8.67 10.38
CA TYR A 164 4.38 -8.29 9.17
C TYR A 164 5.57 -9.23 8.99
N GLY A 165 5.96 -9.43 7.75
CA GLY A 165 7.11 -10.24 7.42
C GLY A 165 8.44 -9.52 7.65
N VAL A 166 9.43 -9.89 6.86
CA VAL A 166 10.74 -9.23 6.78
C VAL A 166 11.09 -8.98 5.32
N SER A 167 11.96 -8.02 5.09
CA SER A 167 12.49 -7.74 3.75
C SER A 167 14.01 -7.78 3.77
N HIS A 168 14.57 -8.34 2.73
CA HIS A 168 16.00 -8.44 2.49
C HIS A 168 16.34 -7.88 1.10
N LEU A 169 17.24 -6.92 1.05
CA LEU A 169 17.78 -6.34 -0.17
C LEU A 169 19.21 -6.85 -0.38
N GLN A 170 19.45 -7.42 -1.55
CA GLN A 170 20.78 -7.62 -2.13
C GLN A 170 20.85 -6.85 -3.46
N GLU A 171 20.73 -7.53 -4.58
CA GLU A 171 20.55 -6.90 -5.90
C GLU A 171 19.10 -6.47 -6.08
N GLU A 172 18.16 -7.28 -5.58
CA GLU A 172 16.72 -7.03 -5.57
C GLU A 172 16.16 -7.26 -4.17
N TRP A 173 14.95 -6.74 -3.92
CA TRP A 173 14.23 -7.02 -2.69
C TRP A 173 13.66 -8.43 -2.71
N ASN A 174 14.04 -9.23 -1.72
CA ASN A 174 13.38 -10.46 -1.36
C ASN A 174 12.50 -10.19 -0.13
N ASN A 175 11.20 -10.41 -0.29
CA ASN A 175 10.21 -10.15 0.72
C ASN A 175 9.65 -11.49 1.25
N ILE A 176 9.81 -11.74 2.54
CA ILE A 176 9.25 -12.89 3.24
C ILE A 176 8.01 -12.42 4.00
N PRO A 177 6.79 -12.61 3.47
CA PRO A 177 5.57 -12.17 4.13
C PRO A 177 5.30 -12.99 5.40
N TYR A 178 4.44 -12.47 6.28
CA TYR A 178 4.11 -13.11 7.55
C TYR A 178 3.66 -14.57 7.42
N ASP A 179 2.83 -14.86 6.42
CA ASP A 179 2.28 -16.20 6.20
C ASP A 179 3.33 -17.23 5.72
N SER A 180 4.47 -16.74 5.23
CA SER A 180 5.65 -17.55 4.88
C SER A 180 6.65 -17.70 6.01
N LEU A 181 6.48 -16.96 7.12
CA LEU A 181 7.32 -17.12 8.31
C LEU A 181 6.93 -18.39 9.07
N MET A 182 7.93 -19.19 9.43
CA MET A 182 7.71 -20.37 10.27
C MET A 182 7.16 -19.96 11.64
N PHE A 183 6.31 -20.84 12.20
CA PHE A 183 5.84 -20.74 13.58
C PHE A 183 5.02 -19.48 13.90
N ASN A 184 4.51 -18.78 12.88
CA ASN A 184 3.74 -17.56 13.05
C ASN A 184 4.46 -16.48 13.88
N ALA A 185 5.76 -16.33 13.72
CA ALA A 185 6.56 -15.33 14.41
C ALA A 185 6.13 -13.92 14.02
N PHE A 186 5.73 -13.10 14.99
CA PHE A 186 5.30 -11.73 14.76
C PHE A 186 5.97 -10.74 15.72
N SER A 187 5.71 -9.47 15.56
CA SER A 187 6.37 -8.40 16.31
C SER A 187 7.90 -8.48 16.20
N LEU A 188 8.39 -8.66 14.98
CA LEU A 188 9.81 -8.74 14.66
C LEU A 188 10.47 -7.36 14.80
N ASN A 189 11.58 -7.28 15.55
CA ASN A 189 12.08 -5.99 16.00
C ASN A 189 13.56 -5.73 15.74
N TYR A 190 14.43 -6.69 15.93
CA TYR A 190 15.87 -6.48 15.86
C TYR A 190 16.52 -7.56 15.00
N ILE A 191 17.52 -7.17 14.23
CA ILE A 191 18.18 -8.03 13.25
C ILE A 191 19.63 -8.19 13.63
N SER A 192 20.11 -9.43 13.73
CA SER A 192 21.51 -9.77 13.96
C SER A 192 22.00 -10.68 12.83
N ILE A 193 22.89 -10.17 12.01
CA ILE A 193 23.51 -10.92 10.92
C ILE A 193 24.74 -11.64 11.48
N ASN A 194 24.86 -12.94 11.19
CA ASN A 194 26.04 -13.71 11.60
C ASN A 194 27.29 -13.20 10.89
N PRO A 195 28.30 -12.68 11.62
CA PRO A 195 29.50 -12.11 10.99
C PRO A 195 30.37 -13.15 10.31
N PHE A 196 30.22 -14.43 10.65
CA PHE A 196 30.98 -15.55 10.08
C PHE A 196 30.20 -16.27 8.96
N ARG A 197 28.89 -16.07 8.90
CA ARG A 197 27.96 -16.70 7.93
C ARG A 197 26.92 -15.65 7.53
N PRO A 198 27.23 -14.73 6.59
CA PRO A 198 26.36 -13.60 6.26
C PRO A 198 24.95 -13.99 5.76
N GLN A 199 24.78 -15.22 5.28
CA GLN A 199 23.50 -15.79 4.86
C GLN A 199 22.61 -16.24 6.03
N GLN A 200 23.16 -16.29 7.27
CA GLN A 200 22.42 -16.63 8.48
C GLN A 200 22.09 -15.35 9.27
N VAL A 201 20.83 -15.14 9.52
CA VAL A 201 20.31 -13.98 10.20
C VAL A 201 19.38 -14.40 11.34
N PHE A 202 19.51 -13.75 12.47
CA PHE A 202 18.63 -13.92 13.62
C PHE A 202 17.79 -12.67 13.80
N ILE A 203 16.45 -12.85 13.87
CA ILE A 203 15.51 -11.78 14.06
C ILE A 203 14.76 -11.96 15.36
N SER A 204 14.96 -10.99 16.26
CA SER A 204 14.29 -10.98 17.54
C SER A 204 12.81 -10.71 17.40
N SER A 205 11.97 -11.48 18.10
CA SER A 205 10.54 -11.25 18.25
C SER A 205 10.21 -10.76 19.64
N PHE A 206 9.35 -9.74 19.73
CA PHE A 206 8.92 -9.21 21.02
C PHE A 206 7.94 -10.12 21.76
N GLN A 207 7.53 -11.25 21.19
CA GLN A 207 6.56 -12.16 21.80
C GLN A 207 6.84 -13.65 21.59
N HIS A 208 7.67 -14.02 20.59
CA HIS A 208 7.86 -15.42 20.19
C HIS A 208 9.30 -15.94 20.30
N GLY A 209 10.25 -15.12 20.75
CA GLY A 209 11.65 -15.51 20.89
C GLY A 209 12.53 -15.03 19.73
N LEU A 210 13.32 -15.92 19.14
CA LEU A 210 14.34 -15.58 18.16
C LEU A 210 14.15 -16.44 16.88
N LEU A 211 13.81 -15.78 15.79
CA LEU A 211 13.65 -16.40 14.46
C LEU A 211 15.03 -16.50 13.79
N GLU A 212 15.35 -17.66 13.25
CA GLU A 212 16.52 -17.88 12.39
C GLU A 212 16.08 -17.98 10.94
N ILE A 213 16.79 -17.26 10.08
CA ILE A 213 16.64 -17.29 8.63
C ILE A 213 18.02 -17.64 8.04
N GLU A 214 18.07 -18.61 7.16
CA GLU A 214 19.27 -18.99 6.44
C GLU A 214 18.99 -19.08 4.93
N ASN A 215 19.77 -18.39 4.11
CA ASN A 215 19.57 -18.28 2.66
C ASN A 215 18.14 -17.81 2.29
N ASP A 216 17.63 -16.79 2.99
CA ASP A 216 16.29 -16.24 2.85
C ASP A 216 15.13 -17.20 3.19
N GLU A 217 15.43 -18.35 3.78
CA GLU A 217 14.43 -19.31 4.25
C GLU A 217 14.37 -19.31 5.78
N PRO A 218 13.20 -19.15 6.40
CA PRO A 218 13.04 -19.35 7.84
C PRO A 218 13.35 -20.80 8.22
N THR A 219 14.32 -21.02 9.11
CA THR A 219 14.80 -22.36 9.46
C THR A 219 14.43 -22.80 10.86
N ASN A 220 14.38 -21.86 11.83
CA ASN A 220 14.09 -22.20 13.20
C ASN A 220 13.47 -21.01 13.98
N LEU A 221 12.71 -21.30 15.03
CA LEU A 221 12.25 -20.34 16.02
C LEU A 221 12.67 -20.82 17.42
N TYR A 222 13.67 -20.17 17.96
CA TYR A 222 14.12 -20.44 19.34
C TYR A 222 13.16 -19.85 20.36
N ASN A 223 12.64 -20.69 21.23
CA ASN A 223 11.64 -20.35 22.24
C ASN A 223 11.84 -21.18 23.54
N LEU A 224 10.83 -21.22 24.41
CA LEU A 224 10.87 -21.99 25.66
C LEU A 224 11.13 -23.49 25.49
N LEU A 225 10.79 -24.08 24.36
CA LEU A 225 10.81 -25.54 24.16
C LEU A 225 12.15 -26.03 23.66
N ASN A 226 12.92 -25.18 23.00
CA ASN A 226 14.15 -25.58 22.30
C ASN A 226 15.36 -24.67 22.57
N SER A 227 15.26 -23.79 23.58
CA SER A 227 16.34 -22.87 23.95
C SER A 227 16.29 -22.52 25.46
N GLY A 228 17.27 -21.77 25.93
CA GLY A 228 17.26 -21.21 27.28
C GLY A 228 16.46 -19.92 27.46
N LEU A 229 15.63 -19.54 26.47
CA LEU A 229 14.78 -18.36 26.56
C LEU A 229 13.63 -18.59 27.54
N GLU A 230 13.30 -17.56 28.33
CA GLU A 230 12.24 -17.62 29.33
C GLU A 230 11.03 -16.79 28.91
N SER A 231 9.85 -17.16 29.39
CA SER A 231 8.62 -16.38 29.18
C SER A 231 8.45 -15.33 30.27
N LEU A 232 7.99 -14.15 29.85
CA LEU A 232 7.45 -13.19 30.81
C LEU A 232 6.29 -13.82 31.59
N ILE A 233 6.33 -13.66 32.92
CA ILE A 233 5.21 -14.01 33.79
C ILE A 233 4.21 -12.85 33.74
N VAL A 234 3.01 -13.09 33.23
CA VAL A 234 1.94 -12.10 33.24
C VAL A 234 1.14 -12.25 34.54
N PRO A 235 1.16 -11.25 35.44
CA PRO A 235 0.37 -11.30 36.67
C PRO A 235 -1.12 -11.55 36.36
N GLY A 236 -1.70 -12.55 37.04
CA GLY A 236 -3.11 -12.93 36.85
C GLY A 236 -3.41 -13.79 35.62
N ASN A 237 -2.41 -14.06 34.77
CA ASN A 237 -2.59 -14.95 33.63
C ASN A 237 -1.34 -15.80 33.34
N PRO A 238 -1.07 -16.85 34.13
CA PRO A 238 0.13 -17.67 34.02
C PRO A 238 0.20 -18.50 32.72
N ASN A 239 -0.90 -18.62 32.01
CA ASN A 239 -0.97 -19.37 30.75
C ASN A 239 -0.48 -18.58 29.55
N VAL A 240 -0.38 -17.25 29.65
CA VAL A 240 0.15 -16.42 28.58
C VAL A 240 1.65 -16.60 28.49
N LYS A 241 2.11 -17.06 27.34
CA LYS A 241 3.53 -17.17 27.00
C LYS A 241 3.93 -15.99 26.15
N SER A 242 4.90 -15.21 26.60
CA SER A 242 5.45 -14.07 25.87
C SER A 242 6.96 -14.04 26.05
N ILE A 243 7.67 -14.48 25.02
CA ILE A 243 9.14 -14.56 25.03
C ILE A 243 9.66 -13.30 24.36
N ARG A 244 10.03 -12.32 25.16
CA ARG A 244 10.43 -10.99 24.69
C ARG A 244 11.91 -10.91 24.43
N VAL A 245 12.29 -10.89 23.16
CA VAL A 245 13.66 -10.63 22.73
C VAL A 245 13.70 -9.29 22.02
N THR A 246 14.53 -8.37 22.47
CA THR A 246 14.66 -7.01 21.92
C THR A 246 16.01 -6.77 21.24
N GLY A 247 16.89 -7.74 21.27
CA GLY A 247 18.19 -7.68 20.66
C GLY A 247 18.95 -8.97 20.83
N SER A 248 19.93 -9.20 19.99
CA SER A 248 20.87 -10.32 20.03
C SER A 248 22.22 -9.87 19.48
N THR A 249 23.28 -10.58 19.84
CA THR A 249 24.63 -10.31 19.35
C THR A 249 25.41 -11.61 19.28
N PHE A 250 26.45 -11.62 18.48
CA PHE A 250 27.39 -12.74 18.38
C PHE A 250 28.59 -12.51 19.27
N ASP A 251 29.04 -13.58 19.91
CA ASP A 251 30.34 -13.61 20.60
C ASP A 251 31.47 -13.71 19.57
N ARG A 252 32.61 -13.13 19.89
CA ARG A 252 33.80 -13.07 19.01
C ARG A 252 34.74 -14.25 19.23
#